data_eaf20cd28fd0269c320b3a208bb45ee8
#
_entry.id   eaf20cd28fd0269c320b3a208bb45ee8
#
_cell.length_a   1.000
_cell.length_b   1.000
_cell.length_c   1.000
_cell.angle_alpha   90.00
_cell.angle_beta   90.00
_cell.angle_gamma   90.00
#
_symmetry.space_group_name_H-M   'P 1'
#
loop_
_entity.id
_entity.type
_entity.pdbx_description
1 polymer ?
#
loop_
_entity_poly.entity_id
_entity_poly.type
_entity_poly.pdbx_seq_one_letter_code
_entity_poly.pdbx_strand_id
1 'polypeptide(L)'
;MTGALVVVDVQNGFCRPEGSVPRIGMGLAGAEAAVGNAAVAVRAAREAGTPVVFTRHLYRPGRADEGPNLYRGGELAGIDGLLAGTWDAEVVDDLGWTPADLTVDKCRFDAFLWTSLDPLLRGLGVDQLYVCGVVTNICVESTVRAAYMRDYRVTLLADACAAQTPRLHEAGVEVMGECGFATIASAADLGSALLGDRAVDVAAVPA
;
A
#
# COMPACT_ATOMS: atom_id res chain seq x y z
N MET A 1 4.88 0.21 -21.17
CA MET A 1 4.18 -0.38 -20.01
C MET A 1 3.59 0.73 -19.16
N THR A 2 2.34 0.62 -18.73
CA THR A 2 1.72 1.66 -17.90
C THR A 2 1.74 1.21 -16.44
N GLY A 3 2.51 1.92 -15.61
CA GLY A 3 2.66 1.61 -14.19
C GLY A 3 1.72 2.44 -13.31
N ALA A 4 1.46 1.97 -12.08
CA ALA A 4 0.87 2.74 -10.99
C ALA A 4 1.57 2.42 -9.67
N LEU A 5 1.70 3.41 -8.79
CA LEU A 5 2.12 3.21 -7.41
C LEU A 5 0.88 2.98 -6.54
N VAL A 6 0.84 1.86 -5.83
CA VAL A 6 -0.19 1.55 -4.82
C VAL A 6 0.42 1.67 -3.43
N VAL A 7 -0.05 2.63 -2.67
CA VAL A 7 0.38 2.91 -1.29
C VAL A 7 -0.62 2.28 -0.33
N VAL A 8 -0.22 1.17 0.30
CA VAL A 8 -1.13 0.34 1.09
C VAL A 8 -1.15 0.81 2.55
N ASP A 9 -2.29 1.36 2.97
CA ASP A 9 -2.67 1.61 4.38
C ASP A 9 -1.65 2.40 5.22
N VAL A 10 -0.90 3.33 4.61
CA VAL A 10 0.02 4.21 5.34
C VAL A 10 -0.78 5.30 6.06
N GLN A 11 -1.49 4.88 7.11
CA GLN A 11 -2.44 5.68 7.90
C GLN A 11 -1.89 5.97 9.29
N ASN A 12 -2.41 7.03 9.94
CA ASN A 12 -2.04 7.40 11.29
C ASN A 12 -2.23 6.24 12.28
N GLY A 13 -3.33 5.50 12.16
CA GLY A 13 -3.67 4.36 13.01
C GLY A 13 -2.62 3.25 13.03
N PHE A 14 -1.89 3.06 11.92
CA PHE A 14 -0.81 2.07 11.83
C PHE A 14 0.56 2.65 12.13
N CYS A 15 0.85 3.87 11.63
CA CYS A 15 2.20 4.39 11.51
C CYS A 15 2.60 5.39 12.60
N ARG A 16 1.63 5.94 13.36
CA ARG A 16 1.92 6.90 14.42
C ARG A 16 1.87 6.24 15.80
N PRO A 17 2.74 6.63 16.74
CA PRO A 17 2.74 6.06 18.09
C PRO A 17 1.39 6.15 18.82
N GLU A 18 0.62 7.21 18.55
CA GLU A 18 -0.70 7.48 19.12
C GLU A 18 -1.82 6.70 18.40
N GLY A 19 -1.50 6.06 17.27
CA GLY A 19 -2.44 5.29 16.46
C GLY A 19 -3.02 4.09 17.20
N SER A 20 -4.18 3.63 16.76
CA SER A 20 -4.90 2.53 17.40
C SER A 20 -4.11 1.22 17.41
N VAL A 21 -3.38 0.92 16.34
CA VAL A 21 -2.60 -0.32 16.21
C VAL A 21 -1.43 -0.38 17.20
N PRO A 22 -0.57 0.65 17.34
CA PRO A 22 0.41 0.71 18.43
C PRO A 22 -0.21 0.66 19.82
N ARG A 23 -1.35 1.31 20.05
CA ARG A 23 -2.03 1.34 21.36
C ARG A 23 -2.51 -0.04 21.84
N ILE A 24 -2.78 -0.96 20.94
CA ILE A 24 -3.09 -2.37 21.28
C ILE A 24 -1.84 -3.27 21.26
N GLY A 25 -0.63 -2.68 21.34
CA GLY A 25 0.62 -3.43 21.40
C GLY A 25 1.10 -4.02 20.08
N MET A 26 0.58 -3.52 18.95
CA MET A 26 0.93 -4.01 17.60
C MET A 26 1.69 -2.97 16.75
N GLY A 27 2.42 -2.08 17.39
CA GLY A 27 3.23 -1.09 16.69
C GLY A 27 4.20 -1.72 15.68
N LEU A 28 4.48 -0.99 14.62
CA LEU A 28 5.30 -1.48 13.51
C LEU A 28 6.77 -1.11 13.75
N ALA A 29 7.65 -2.11 13.66
CA ALA A 29 9.09 -1.87 13.65
C ALA A 29 9.50 -1.18 12.35
N GLY A 30 10.20 -0.03 12.47
CA GLY A 30 10.64 0.74 11.32
C GLY A 30 9.56 1.56 10.62
N ALA A 31 8.40 1.81 11.24
CA ALA A 31 7.31 2.59 10.66
C ALA A 31 7.75 3.96 10.13
N GLU A 32 8.56 4.70 10.90
CA GLU A 32 9.05 6.02 10.50
C GLU A 32 9.90 5.98 9.22
N ALA A 33 10.82 5.01 9.12
CA ALA A 33 11.63 4.82 7.93
C ALA A 33 10.79 4.43 6.72
N ALA A 34 9.84 3.50 6.91
CA ALA A 34 8.93 3.07 5.84
C ALA A 34 8.05 4.23 5.33
N VAL A 35 7.53 5.08 6.22
CA VAL A 35 6.79 6.30 5.86
C VAL A 35 7.68 7.26 5.06
N GLY A 36 8.92 7.50 5.51
CA GLY A 36 9.88 8.35 4.79
C GLY A 36 10.17 7.85 3.38
N ASN A 37 10.40 6.55 3.22
CA ASN A 37 10.65 5.92 1.91
C ASN A 37 9.38 5.90 1.04
N ALA A 38 8.20 5.66 1.61
CA ALA A 38 6.94 5.79 0.88
C ALA A 38 6.73 7.22 0.35
N ALA A 39 7.10 8.24 1.14
CA ALA A 39 7.07 9.63 0.68
C ALA A 39 8.05 9.89 -0.48
N VAL A 40 9.23 9.25 -0.48
CA VAL A 40 10.16 9.28 -1.64
C VAL A 40 9.49 8.68 -2.87
N ALA A 41 8.89 7.49 -2.74
CA ALA A 41 8.21 6.81 -3.84
C ALA A 41 7.03 7.63 -4.40
N VAL A 42 6.20 8.22 -3.53
CA VAL A 42 5.06 9.08 -3.94
C VAL A 42 5.55 10.30 -4.73
N ARG A 43 6.61 10.97 -4.27
CA ARG A 43 7.18 12.11 -5.01
C ARG A 43 7.70 11.68 -6.38
N ALA A 44 8.48 10.59 -6.44
CA ALA A 44 9.02 10.09 -7.70
C ALA A 44 7.92 9.72 -8.69
N ALA A 45 6.85 9.05 -8.24
CA ALA A 45 5.70 8.70 -9.07
C ALA A 45 4.98 9.95 -9.59
N ARG A 46 4.73 10.95 -8.73
CA ARG A 46 4.09 12.22 -9.13
C ARG A 46 4.93 13.00 -10.14
N GLU A 47 6.24 13.12 -9.92
CA GLU A 47 7.18 13.77 -10.85
C GLU A 47 7.23 13.05 -12.20
N ALA A 48 7.14 11.72 -12.19
CA ALA A 48 7.03 10.94 -13.40
C ALA A 48 5.63 10.96 -14.04
N GLY A 49 4.61 11.57 -13.45
CA GLY A 49 3.21 11.53 -13.91
C GLY A 49 2.61 10.13 -13.84
N THR A 50 3.17 9.24 -13.03
CA THR A 50 2.66 7.90 -12.78
C THR A 50 1.51 7.99 -11.79
N PRO A 51 0.34 7.36 -12.05
CA PRO A 51 -0.77 7.34 -11.12
C PRO A 51 -0.36 6.81 -9.74
N VAL A 52 -0.80 7.50 -8.69
CA VAL A 52 -0.65 7.07 -7.30
C VAL A 52 -2.04 6.73 -6.76
N VAL A 53 -2.21 5.52 -6.24
CA VAL A 53 -3.44 5.06 -5.61
C VAL A 53 -3.15 4.78 -4.14
N PHE A 54 -3.82 5.49 -3.25
CA PHE A 54 -3.76 5.22 -1.82
C PHE A 54 -4.84 4.24 -1.42
N THR A 55 -4.53 3.27 -0.57
CA THR A 55 -5.56 2.49 0.11
C THR A 55 -5.69 2.91 1.56
N ARG A 56 -6.89 2.82 2.10
CA ARG A 56 -7.14 3.02 3.52
C ARG A 56 -7.91 1.83 4.07
N HIS A 57 -7.34 1.18 5.07
CA HIS A 57 -8.07 0.18 5.84
C HIS A 57 -8.92 0.89 6.87
N LEU A 58 -10.22 0.82 6.74
CA LEU A 58 -11.14 1.48 7.66
C LEU A 58 -12.46 0.71 7.81
N TYR A 59 -13.13 0.99 8.92
CA TYR A 59 -14.46 0.48 9.22
C TYR A 59 -15.48 1.60 9.27
N ARG A 60 -16.70 1.32 8.85
CA ARG A 60 -17.81 2.27 8.94
C ARG A 60 -18.22 2.49 10.41
N PRO A 61 -18.82 3.64 10.73
CA PRO A 61 -19.47 3.82 12.02
C PRO A 61 -20.40 2.65 12.34
N GLY A 62 -20.30 2.11 13.56
CA GLY A 62 -21.03 0.90 13.96
C GLY A 62 -20.41 -0.42 13.46
N ARG A 63 -19.33 -0.38 12.68
CA ARG A 63 -18.49 -1.53 12.28
C ARG A 63 -19.23 -2.68 11.61
N ALA A 64 -20.33 -2.37 10.90
CA ALA A 64 -21.15 -3.39 10.21
C ALA A 64 -20.38 -4.16 9.12
N ASP A 65 -19.27 -3.59 8.63
CA ASP A 65 -18.40 -4.14 7.62
C ASP A 65 -17.15 -4.86 8.17
N GLU A 66 -16.96 -4.90 9.50
CA GLU A 66 -15.82 -5.59 10.13
C GLU A 66 -15.90 -7.12 9.95
N GLY A 67 -17.12 -7.66 10.00
CA GLY A 67 -17.37 -9.10 9.85
C GLY A 67 -17.05 -9.90 11.13
N PRO A 68 -17.24 -11.23 11.08
CA PRO A 68 -17.10 -12.10 12.26
C PRO A 68 -15.65 -12.41 12.63
N ASN A 69 -14.72 -12.31 11.68
CA ASN A 69 -13.31 -12.60 11.89
C ASN A 69 -12.60 -11.32 12.36
N LEU A 70 -12.83 -10.97 13.60
CA LEU A 70 -12.25 -9.78 14.21
C LEU A 70 -10.74 -9.90 14.31
N TYR A 71 -10.03 -8.91 13.78
CA TYR A 71 -8.59 -8.85 13.92
C TYR A 71 -8.21 -8.78 15.41
N ARG A 72 -7.36 -9.71 15.85
CA ARG A 72 -6.92 -9.79 17.26
C ARG A 72 -8.07 -9.82 18.26
N GLY A 73 -9.15 -10.54 17.95
CA GLY A 73 -10.27 -10.71 18.89
C GLY A 73 -11.09 -9.44 19.13
N GLY A 74 -10.99 -8.45 18.25
CA GLY A 74 -11.78 -7.22 18.35
C GLY A 74 -11.15 -6.11 19.18
N GLU A 75 -9.86 -6.21 19.55
CA GLU A 75 -9.16 -5.18 20.31
C GLU A 75 -9.26 -3.79 19.67
N LEU A 76 -9.17 -3.70 18.34
CA LEU A 76 -9.37 -2.43 17.60
C LEU A 76 -10.80 -1.87 17.74
N ALA A 77 -11.80 -2.74 17.79
CA ALA A 77 -13.18 -2.32 17.97
C ALA A 77 -13.41 -1.69 19.34
N GLY A 78 -12.74 -2.22 20.38
CA GLY A 78 -12.83 -1.72 21.75
C GLY A 78 -12.29 -0.29 21.96
N ILE A 79 -11.53 0.23 20.98
CA ILE A 79 -10.95 1.60 21.03
C ILE A 79 -11.32 2.43 19.81
N ASP A 80 -12.35 2.05 19.07
CA ASP A 80 -12.79 2.70 17.82
C ASP A 80 -11.67 2.85 16.78
N GLY A 81 -10.72 1.90 16.76
CA GLY A 81 -9.57 1.93 15.87
C GLY A 81 -9.97 1.84 14.40
N LEU A 82 -9.29 2.61 13.55
CA LEU A 82 -9.48 2.68 12.10
C LEU A 82 -10.94 3.00 11.69
N LEU A 83 -11.64 3.80 12.46
CA LEU A 83 -13.01 4.19 12.16
C LEU A 83 -13.03 5.30 11.11
N ALA A 84 -13.87 5.16 10.09
CA ALA A 84 -14.03 6.16 9.04
C ALA A 84 -14.35 7.56 9.59
N GLY A 85 -13.69 8.59 9.07
CA GLY A 85 -13.85 9.97 9.50
C GLY A 85 -13.06 10.35 10.77
N THR A 86 -12.20 9.47 11.26
CA THR A 86 -11.30 9.78 12.38
C THR A 86 -9.87 10.01 11.89
N TRP A 87 -9.08 10.77 12.66
CA TRP A 87 -7.65 10.95 12.41
C TRP A 87 -6.90 9.62 12.24
N ASP A 88 -7.30 8.61 12.97
CA ASP A 88 -6.71 7.26 12.92
C ASP A 88 -6.81 6.62 11.53
N ALA A 89 -7.91 6.87 10.81
CA ALA A 89 -8.15 6.34 9.46
C ALA A 89 -7.53 7.21 8.33
N GLU A 90 -7.00 8.39 8.64
CA GLU A 90 -6.40 9.28 7.65
C GLU A 90 -5.00 8.80 7.23
N VAL A 91 -4.65 9.05 5.96
CA VAL A 91 -3.28 8.86 5.46
C VAL A 91 -2.34 9.80 6.20
N VAL A 92 -1.12 9.36 6.53
CA VAL A 92 -0.14 10.21 7.20
C VAL A 92 0.21 11.44 6.35
N ASP A 93 0.35 12.60 6.98
CA ASP A 93 0.60 13.88 6.29
C ASP A 93 1.89 13.89 5.46
N ASP A 94 2.89 13.08 5.85
CA ASP A 94 4.19 12.95 5.18
C ASP A 94 4.09 12.60 3.70
N LEU A 95 3.03 11.92 3.30
CA LEU A 95 2.81 11.51 1.90
C LEU A 95 2.16 12.62 1.05
N GLY A 96 1.77 13.73 1.65
CA GLY A 96 1.09 14.83 0.96
C GLY A 96 -0.18 14.36 0.24
N TRP A 97 -0.93 13.44 0.86
CA TRP A 97 -2.22 12.98 0.38
C TRP A 97 -3.26 14.12 0.46
N THR A 98 -4.14 14.17 -0.52
CA THR A 98 -5.28 15.10 -0.57
C THR A 98 -6.55 14.37 -1.00
N PRO A 99 -7.75 14.90 -0.73
CA PRO A 99 -9.00 14.32 -1.21
C PRO A 99 -9.13 14.20 -2.74
N ALA A 100 -8.26 14.85 -3.50
CA ALA A 100 -8.21 14.77 -4.97
C ALA A 100 -7.40 13.56 -5.46
N ASP A 101 -6.62 12.91 -4.59
CA ASP A 101 -5.84 11.73 -4.94
C ASP A 101 -6.74 10.49 -5.11
N LEU A 102 -6.32 9.58 -6.00
CA LEU A 102 -7.01 8.31 -6.16
C LEU A 102 -6.93 7.52 -4.86
N THR A 103 -8.10 7.23 -4.27
CA THR A 103 -8.18 6.56 -2.97
C THR A 103 -9.16 5.40 -3.01
N VAL A 104 -8.78 4.28 -2.44
CA VAL A 104 -9.58 3.07 -2.34
C VAL A 104 -9.73 2.68 -0.86
N ASP A 105 -10.93 2.79 -0.33
CA ASP A 105 -11.26 2.35 1.01
C ASP A 105 -11.57 0.86 1.03
N LYS A 106 -11.05 0.16 2.02
CA LYS A 106 -11.22 -1.30 2.19
C LYS A 106 -11.42 -1.67 3.65
N CYS A 107 -12.12 -2.77 3.88
CA CYS A 107 -12.34 -3.36 5.21
C CYS A 107 -11.76 -4.78 5.33
N ARG A 108 -10.88 -5.16 4.39
CA ARG A 108 -10.14 -6.42 4.37
C ARG A 108 -8.68 -6.17 4.02
N PHE A 109 -7.82 -7.16 4.21
CA PHE A 109 -6.38 -7.00 3.99
C PHE A 109 -6.03 -6.82 2.51
N ASP A 110 -6.63 -7.62 1.64
CA ASP A 110 -6.50 -7.50 0.19
C ASP A 110 -7.20 -6.24 -0.31
N ALA A 111 -6.46 -5.38 -1.01
CA ALA A 111 -6.97 -4.13 -1.55
C ALA A 111 -7.88 -4.31 -2.78
N PHE A 112 -7.90 -5.49 -3.38
CA PHE A 112 -8.82 -5.80 -4.49
C PHE A 112 -10.16 -6.36 -4.01
N LEU A 113 -10.20 -6.94 -2.79
CA LEU A 113 -11.38 -7.63 -2.31
C LEU A 113 -12.51 -6.64 -1.97
N TRP A 114 -13.60 -6.70 -2.76
CA TRP A 114 -14.80 -5.87 -2.62
C TRP A 114 -14.54 -4.36 -2.74
N THR A 115 -13.57 -3.98 -3.55
CA THR A 115 -13.19 -2.59 -3.78
C THR A 115 -13.25 -2.21 -5.26
N SER A 116 -13.02 -0.94 -5.55
CA SER A 116 -12.90 -0.41 -6.91
C SER A 116 -11.47 -0.45 -7.46
N LEU A 117 -10.49 -1.09 -6.79
CA LEU A 117 -9.08 -1.03 -7.21
C LEU A 117 -8.86 -1.62 -8.60
N ASP A 118 -9.37 -2.84 -8.87
CA ASP A 118 -9.16 -3.49 -10.17
C ASP A 118 -9.79 -2.71 -11.33
N PRO A 119 -11.08 -2.33 -11.30
CA PRO A 119 -11.66 -1.52 -12.37
C PRO A 119 -10.98 -0.15 -12.54
N LEU A 120 -10.49 0.47 -11.44
CA LEU A 120 -9.72 1.71 -11.51
C LEU A 120 -8.41 1.51 -12.28
N LEU A 121 -7.61 0.52 -11.91
CA LEU A 121 -6.33 0.20 -12.56
C LEU A 121 -6.53 -0.20 -14.03
N ARG A 122 -7.55 -1.03 -14.34
CA ARG A 122 -7.89 -1.40 -15.72
C ARG A 122 -8.31 -0.19 -16.55
N GLY A 123 -9.10 0.72 -15.97
CA GLY A 123 -9.52 1.96 -16.62
C GLY A 123 -8.35 2.90 -16.94
N LEU A 124 -7.28 2.85 -16.17
CA LEU A 124 -6.03 3.58 -16.40
C LEU A 124 -5.07 2.84 -17.35
N GLY A 125 -5.42 1.65 -17.82
CA GLY A 125 -4.56 0.82 -18.69
C GLY A 125 -3.31 0.29 -17.98
N VAL A 126 -3.34 0.17 -16.65
CA VAL A 126 -2.20 -0.26 -15.84
C VAL A 126 -1.99 -1.77 -15.96
N ASP A 127 -0.75 -2.18 -16.16
CA ASP A 127 -0.30 -3.58 -16.20
C ASP A 127 0.89 -3.87 -15.25
N GLN A 128 1.49 -2.81 -14.69
CA GLN A 128 2.59 -2.88 -13.73
C GLN A 128 2.20 -2.15 -12.44
N LEU A 129 2.35 -2.80 -11.28
CA LEU A 129 2.16 -2.17 -9.98
C LEU A 129 3.49 -2.03 -9.25
N TYR A 130 3.74 -0.85 -8.73
CA TYR A 130 4.73 -0.61 -7.68
C TYR A 130 3.98 -0.55 -6.37
N VAL A 131 4.35 -1.36 -5.39
CA VAL A 131 3.60 -1.50 -4.14
C VAL A 131 4.48 -1.16 -2.95
N CYS A 132 3.99 -0.34 -2.04
CA CYS A 132 4.61 -0.06 -0.74
C CYS A 132 3.53 0.07 0.34
N GLY A 133 3.95 0.17 1.60
CA GLY A 133 3.05 0.45 2.71
C GLY A 133 3.06 -0.58 3.83
N VAL A 134 1.94 -0.69 4.54
CA VAL A 134 1.85 -1.50 5.76
C VAL A 134 0.57 -2.37 5.79
N VAL A 135 0.57 -3.50 6.44
CA VAL A 135 1.65 -4.21 7.12
C VAL A 135 2.24 -5.20 6.13
N THR A 136 3.57 -5.31 6.05
CA THR A 136 4.28 -6.07 5.01
C THR A 136 3.69 -7.46 4.80
N ASN A 137 3.57 -8.27 5.85
CA ASN A 137 3.12 -9.67 5.83
C ASN A 137 1.60 -9.83 5.98
N ILE A 138 0.83 -8.73 5.88
CA ILE A 138 -0.64 -8.76 6.01
C ILE A 138 -1.26 -8.06 4.80
N CYS A 139 -1.52 -6.75 4.88
CA CYS A 139 -2.24 -6.03 3.82
C CYS A 139 -1.40 -5.93 2.53
N VAL A 140 -0.09 -5.68 2.66
CA VAL A 140 0.81 -5.59 1.49
C VAL A 140 0.90 -6.94 0.80
N GLU A 141 1.25 -8.01 1.53
CA GLU A 141 1.37 -9.35 0.95
C GLU A 141 0.04 -9.84 0.37
N SER A 142 -1.08 -9.64 1.06
CA SER A 142 -2.40 -10.01 0.54
C SER A 142 -2.71 -9.31 -0.78
N THR A 143 -2.39 -8.01 -0.87
CA THR A 143 -2.61 -7.20 -2.07
C THR A 143 -1.67 -7.61 -3.22
N VAL A 144 -0.38 -7.87 -2.94
CA VAL A 144 0.59 -8.36 -3.92
C VAL A 144 0.15 -9.70 -4.51
N ARG A 145 -0.24 -10.67 -3.67
CA ARG A 145 -0.76 -11.96 -4.13
C ARG A 145 -2.02 -11.81 -4.98
N ALA A 146 -2.94 -10.93 -4.56
CA ALA A 146 -4.17 -10.68 -5.30
C ALA A 146 -3.91 -9.97 -6.65
N ALA A 147 -2.92 -9.08 -6.71
CA ALA A 147 -2.46 -8.45 -7.94
C ALA A 147 -1.87 -9.48 -8.91
N TYR A 148 -0.96 -10.33 -8.42
CA TYR A 148 -0.35 -11.41 -9.22
C TYR A 148 -1.41 -12.34 -9.82
N MET A 149 -2.42 -12.75 -9.04
CA MET A 149 -3.52 -13.60 -9.51
C MET A 149 -4.47 -12.90 -10.50
N ARG A 150 -4.31 -11.60 -10.73
CA ARG A 150 -5.02 -10.77 -11.72
C ARG A 150 -4.16 -10.36 -12.90
N ASP A 151 -3.00 -11.01 -13.06
CA ASP A 151 -2.04 -10.78 -14.14
C ASP A 151 -1.37 -9.39 -14.14
N TYR A 152 -1.33 -8.72 -12.98
CA TYR A 152 -0.46 -7.57 -12.81
C TYR A 152 0.98 -8.03 -12.54
N ARG A 153 1.94 -7.38 -13.19
CA ARG A 153 3.33 -7.45 -12.73
C ARG A 153 3.46 -6.59 -11.49
N VAL A 154 4.21 -7.06 -10.51
CA VAL A 154 4.37 -6.35 -9.24
C VAL A 154 5.84 -6.13 -8.92
N THR A 155 6.19 -4.92 -8.53
CA THR A 155 7.45 -4.56 -7.88
C THR A 155 7.13 -4.10 -6.46
N LEU A 156 7.66 -4.77 -5.46
CA LEU A 156 7.54 -4.40 -4.05
C LEU A 156 8.70 -3.47 -3.67
N LEU A 157 8.40 -2.28 -3.17
CA LEU A 157 9.37 -1.34 -2.61
C LEU A 157 9.58 -1.71 -1.14
N ALA A 158 10.47 -2.68 -0.89
CA ALA A 158 10.57 -3.34 0.41
C ALA A 158 10.98 -2.39 1.54
N ASP A 159 11.86 -1.42 1.27
CA ASP A 159 12.31 -0.41 2.23
C ASP A 159 11.22 0.63 2.59
N ALA A 160 10.16 0.70 1.80
CA ALA A 160 8.96 1.49 2.05
C ALA A 160 7.81 0.66 2.66
N CYS A 161 8.13 -0.50 3.26
CA CYS A 161 7.20 -1.38 3.96
C CYS A 161 7.66 -1.60 5.41
N ALA A 162 6.70 -1.89 6.31
CA ALA A 162 6.99 -2.23 7.71
C ALA A 162 6.03 -3.30 8.24
N ALA A 163 6.49 -4.06 9.22
CA ALA A 163 5.68 -5.04 9.95
C ALA A 163 5.91 -4.90 11.47
N GLN A 164 5.17 -5.66 12.28
CA GLN A 164 5.27 -5.62 13.75
C GLN A 164 6.69 -5.96 14.26
N THR A 165 7.41 -6.81 13.53
CA THR A 165 8.80 -7.15 13.85
C THR A 165 9.64 -7.23 12.59
N PRO A 166 10.99 -7.00 12.67
CA PRO A 166 11.88 -7.19 11.54
C PRO A 166 11.74 -8.58 10.92
N ARG A 167 11.65 -9.63 11.73
CA ARG A 167 11.47 -11.01 11.26
C ARG A 167 10.20 -11.21 10.43
N LEU A 168 9.09 -10.60 10.79
CA LEU A 168 7.84 -10.68 10.03
C LEU A 168 7.93 -9.90 8.70
N HIS A 169 8.64 -8.77 8.72
CA HIS A 169 8.92 -8.02 7.51
C HIS A 169 9.78 -8.84 6.54
N GLU A 170 10.92 -9.34 7.00
CA GLU A 170 11.85 -10.15 6.22
C GLU A 170 11.16 -11.39 5.63
N ALA A 171 10.39 -12.12 6.44
CA ALA A 171 9.66 -13.30 5.98
C ALA A 171 8.62 -12.97 4.89
N GLY A 172 7.89 -11.86 5.03
CA GLY A 172 6.94 -11.42 4.01
C GLY A 172 7.63 -11.04 2.70
N VAL A 173 8.74 -10.29 2.77
CA VAL A 173 9.53 -9.89 1.61
C VAL A 173 10.12 -11.14 0.92
N GLU A 174 10.72 -12.06 1.69
CA GLU A 174 11.27 -13.32 1.19
C GLU A 174 10.22 -14.12 0.43
N VAL A 175 9.05 -14.33 1.03
CA VAL A 175 7.96 -15.10 0.39
C VAL A 175 7.49 -14.43 -0.90
N MET A 176 7.30 -13.10 -0.91
CA MET A 176 6.85 -12.40 -2.10
C MET A 176 7.89 -12.44 -3.23
N GLY A 177 9.19 -12.37 -2.91
CA GLY A 177 10.27 -12.44 -3.88
C GLY A 177 10.52 -13.87 -4.39
N GLU A 178 10.79 -14.81 -3.49
CA GLU A 178 11.19 -16.18 -3.85
C GLU A 178 10.07 -16.97 -4.56
N CYS A 179 8.79 -16.69 -4.21
CA CYS A 179 7.67 -17.29 -4.92
C CYS A 179 7.34 -16.58 -6.26
N GLY A 180 8.05 -15.53 -6.61
CA GLY A 180 7.85 -14.79 -7.86
C GLY A 180 6.57 -13.95 -7.91
N PHE A 181 5.97 -13.61 -6.75
CA PHE A 181 4.80 -12.75 -6.70
C PHE A 181 5.15 -11.29 -6.97
N ALA A 182 6.38 -10.87 -6.63
CA ALA A 182 6.88 -9.53 -6.87
C ALA A 182 8.40 -9.53 -7.12
N THR A 183 8.87 -8.59 -7.94
CA THR A 183 10.27 -8.18 -7.95
C THR A 183 10.52 -7.29 -6.73
N ILE A 184 11.62 -7.50 -6.02
CA ILE A 184 11.97 -6.70 -4.85
C ILE A 184 12.88 -5.55 -5.27
N ALA A 185 12.53 -4.32 -4.85
CA ALA A 185 13.26 -3.10 -5.14
C ALA A 185 13.22 -2.14 -3.94
N SER A 186 13.90 -1.00 -4.03
CA SER A 186 13.81 0.09 -3.08
C SER A 186 12.98 1.27 -3.63
N ALA A 187 12.53 2.15 -2.74
CA ALA A 187 11.85 3.39 -3.13
C ALA A 187 12.75 4.31 -3.97
N ALA A 188 14.07 4.28 -3.74
CA ALA A 188 15.04 5.06 -4.51
C ALA A 188 15.16 4.56 -5.96
N ASP A 189 14.98 3.27 -6.20
CA ASP A 189 15.07 2.67 -7.54
C ASP A 189 13.84 3.02 -8.41
N LEU A 190 12.70 3.35 -7.78
CA LEU A 190 11.45 3.63 -8.50
C LEU A 190 11.60 4.77 -9.50
N GLY A 191 12.25 5.88 -9.11
CA GLY A 191 12.45 7.03 -10.00
C GLY A 191 13.20 6.66 -11.27
N SER A 192 14.24 5.84 -11.14
CA SER A 192 15.05 5.35 -12.27
C SER A 192 14.25 4.41 -13.17
N ALA A 193 13.46 3.51 -12.59
CA ALA A 193 12.60 2.58 -13.32
C ALA A 193 11.54 3.32 -14.14
N LEU A 194 10.86 4.30 -13.55
CA LEU A 194 9.81 5.09 -14.22
C LEU A 194 10.37 5.96 -15.36
N LEU A 195 11.58 6.48 -15.24
CA LEU A 195 12.24 7.25 -16.30
C LEU A 195 12.75 6.34 -17.43
N GLY A 196 13.21 5.12 -17.10
CA GLY A 196 13.65 4.11 -18.07
C GLY A 196 12.50 3.61 -18.95
N ASP A 197 11.34 3.36 -18.39
CA ASP A 197 10.14 2.94 -19.12
C ASP A 197 9.67 4.00 -20.12
N ARG A 198 9.80 5.28 -19.83
CA ARG A 198 9.47 6.39 -20.77
C ARG A 198 10.41 6.47 -21.98
N ALA A 199 11.70 6.16 -21.77
CA ALA A 199 12.67 6.17 -22.88
C ALA A 199 12.39 5.10 -23.94
N VAL A 200 11.75 4.00 -23.55
CA VAL A 200 11.35 2.91 -24.45
C VAL A 200 10.08 3.28 -25.24
N ASP A 201 9.11 3.96 -24.63
CA ASP A 201 7.86 4.37 -25.30
C ASP A 201 8.08 5.46 -26.37
N VAL A 202 9.04 6.36 -26.17
CA VAL A 202 9.36 7.42 -27.17
C VAL A 202 10.03 6.86 -28.42
N ALA A 203 10.71 5.70 -28.32
CA ALA A 203 11.38 5.05 -29.45
C ALA A 203 10.42 4.18 -30.30
N ALA A 204 9.17 3.96 -29.88
CA ALA A 204 8.21 3.06 -30.49
C ALA A 204 7.15 3.76 -31.39
N VAL A 205 7.29 5.06 -31.70
CA VAL A 205 6.42 5.76 -32.66
C VAL A 205 7.06 5.66 -34.06
N PRO A 206 6.58 4.77 -34.96
CA PRO A 206 6.96 4.83 -36.34
C PRO A 206 6.34 6.06 -37.00
N ALA A 207 7.14 6.76 -37.80
CA ALA A 207 6.74 7.91 -38.60
C ALA A 207 5.69 7.55 -39.70
#